data_cf7193f898225ab6c5a1e6174bf4545c
#
_entry.id   cf7193f898225ab6c5a1e6174bf4545c
#
_cell.length_a   1.000
_cell.length_b   1.000
_cell.length_c   1.000
_cell.angle_alpha   90.00
_cell.angle_beta   90.00
_cell.angle_gamma   90.00
#
_symmetry.space_group_name_H-M   'P 1'
#
loop_
_entity.id
_entity.type
_entity.pdbx_description
1 polymer ?
#
loop_
_entity_poly.entity_id
_entity_poly.type
_entity_poly.pdbx_seq_one_letter_code
_entity_poly.pdbx_strand_id
1 'polypeptide(L)'
;MTKKIAWVTDTAALLNETFIEKYKVHVLPLNIVFSEGAFRETVDMTHDEFYDKLRTAKVHPKTSQPAIGEMVELYKKLKAEGYDCAVAVHTSSDLSGTYQSSQTAAQLADFKVYSIDSKIGSYPMGKMIKDGITLVDKGHDIEEVVAHIEKMTNNAELSFIPSSLDQLHKSGRVSGTKAFLSNLLNIKVVISFDNGKVVMKEKVRADKRAKKYVTDLLRNDMKNADIKEVAVINCNNDKDAQSWRDELLQEFPELKVLVLPLSACVGVHAGEGTTGLSWVKC
;
A
#
# COMPACT_ATOMS: atom_id res chain seq x y z
N MET A 1 23.78 23.31 7.22
CA MET A 1 22.40 23.43 7.73
C MET A 1 21.65 22.17 7.35
N THR A 2 20.94 21.56 8.28
CA THR A 2 20.07 20.41 8.01
C THR A 2 18.94 20.85 7.09
N LYS A 3 18.75 20.15 5.97
CA LYS A 3 17.66 20.44 5.01
C LYS A 3 16.30 20.23 5.70
N LYS A 4 15.35 21.13 5.48
CA LYS A 4 13.97 20.99 5.92
C LYS A 4 13.22 20.15 4.87
N ILE A 5 12.94 18.88 5.20
CA ILE A 5 12.38 17.89 4.29
C ILE A 5 10.89 17.70 4.58
N ALA A 6 10.04 17.76 3.56
CA ALA A 6 8.64 17.38 3.65
C ALA A 6 8.46 15.90 3.27
N TRP A 7 7.51 15.23 3.91
CA TRP A 7 7.15 13.85 3.63
C TRP A 7 5.77 13.81 3.01
N VAL A 8 5.66 13.15 1.86
CA VAL A 8 4.42 13.05 1.08
C VAL A 8 4.15 11.60 0.73
N THR A 9 2.89 11.19 0.80
CA THR A 9 2.45 9.85 0.39
C THR A 9 0.98 9.89 -0.04
N ASP A 10 0.40 8.75 -0.38
CA ASP A 10 -1.03 8.58 -0.59
C ASP A 10 -1.66 7.67 0.49
N THR A 11 -2.99 7.59 0.52
CA THR A 11 -3.73 6.85 1.56
C THR A 11 -3.43 5.35 1.60
N ALA A 12 -2.85 4.78 0.54
CA ALA A 12 -2.46 3.38 0.55
C ALA A 12 -1.26 3.07 1.46
N ALA A 13 -0.55 4.07 2.01
CA ALA A 13 0.60 3.86 2.91
C ALA A 13 0.23 3.36 4.31
N LEU A 14 -1.05 3.37 4.68
CA LEU A 14 -1.57 2.88 5.98
C LEU A 14 -0.87 3.50 7.20
N LEU A 15 -0.56 4.78 7.14
CA LEU A 15 -0.02 5.53 8.28
C LEU A 15 -1.16 5.89 9.24
N ASN A 16 -0.91 5.75 10.54
CA ASN A 16 -1.89 6.19 11.54
C ASN A 16 -1.83 7.71 11.76
N GLU A 17 -2.93 8.29 12.22
CA GLU A 17 -3.08 9.74 12.44
C GLU A 17 -2.02 10.31 13.38
N THR A 18 -1.74 9.64 14.50
CA THR A 18 -0.70 10.07 15.45
C THR A 18 0.66 10.23 14.80
N PHE A 19 1.05 9.32 13.89
CA PHE A 19 2.30 9.40 13.15
C PHE A 19 2.26 10.54 12.12
N ILE A 20 1.15 10.66 11.38
CA ILE A 20 0.94 11.71 10.39
C ILE A 20 1.08 13.09 11.03
N GLU A 21 0.39 13.32 12.14
CA GLU A 21 0.44 14.58 12.88
C GLU A 21 1.83 14.89 13.46
N LYS A 22 2.44 13.90 14.13
CA LYS A 22 3.75 14.04 14.76
C LYS A 22 4.84 14.48 13.78
N TYR A 23 4.87 13.85 12.61
CA TYR A 23 5.90 14.05 11.59
C TYR A 23 5.45 14.95 10.44
N LYS A 24 4.24 15.49 10.52
CA LYS A 24 3.62 16.35 9.49
C LYS A 24 3.70 15.72 8.10
N VAL A 25 3.35 14.44 8.02
CA VAL A 25 3.32 13.72 6.74
C VAL A 25 2.10 14.19 5.94
N HIS A 26 2.30 14.60 4.71
CA HIS A 26 1.23 15.01 3.81
C HIS A 26 0.68 13.78 3.08
N VAL A 27 -0.53 13.39 3.44
CA VAL A 27 -1.20 12.23 2.83
C VAL A 27 -2.20 12.72 1.78
N LEU A 28 -1.96 12.36 0.53
CA LEU A 28 -2.83 12.67 -0.60
C LEU A 28 -3.93 11.60 -0.69
N PRO A 29 -5.22 11.96 -0.60
CA PRO A 29 -6.28 10.99 -0.65
C PRO A 29 -6.44 10.42 -2.06
N LEU A 30 -6.48 9.10 -2.17
CA LEU A 30 -6.96 8.43 -3.37
C LEU A 30 -8.48 8.60 -3.47
N ASN A 31 -9.04 8.51 -4.67
CA ASN A 31 -10.48 8.66 -4.87
C ASN A 31 -11.15 7.34 -5.18
N ILE A 32 -12.34 7.15 -4.62
CA ILE A 32 -13.26 6.07 -4.94
C ILE A 32 -14.41 6.68 -5.75
N VAL A 33 -14.63 6.15 -6.95
CA VAL A 33 -15.61 6.68 -7.90
C VAL A 33 -16.78 5.72 -8.00
N PHE A 34 -17.88 6.08 -7.36
CA PHE A 34 -19.17 5.43 -7.49
C PHE A 34 -20.00 6.08 -8.62
N SER A 35 -21.15 5.51 -8.95
CA SER A 35 -22.06 6.06 -9.95
C SER A 35 -22.55 7.47 -9.64
N GLU A 36 -22.66 7.81 -8.35
CA GLU A 36 -23.14 9.11 -7.85
C GLU A 36 -22.05 10.16 -7.67
N GLY A 37 -20.78 9.79 -7.77
CA GLY A 37 -19.67 10.75 -7.65
C GLY A 37 -18.35 10.14 -7.17
N ALA A 38 -17.35 11.00 -7.09
CA ALA A 38 -16.03 10.66 -6.55
C ALA A 38 -15.95 11.08 -5.07
N PHE A 39 -15.39 10.23 -4.25
CA PHE A 39 -15.20 10.42 -2.82
C PHE A 39 -13.71 10.28 -2.48
N ARG A 40 -13.15 11.25 -1.79
CA ARG A 40 -11.77 11.19 -1.30
C ARG A 40 -11.70 10.25 -0.12
N GLU A 41 -10.87 9.24 -0.22
CA GLU A 41 -10.66 8.26 0.84
C GLU A 41 -10.21 8.93 2.15
N THR A 42 -10.80 8.52 3.26
CA THR A 42 -10.56 9.06 4.62
C THR A 42 -10.99 10.52 4.86
N VAL A 43 -11.41 11.24 3.81
CA VAL A 43 -11.85 12.64 3.90
C VAL A 43 -13.37 12.73 3.74
N ASP A 44 -13.92 12.17 2.67
CA ASP A 44 -15.34 12.27 2.33
C ASP A 44 -16.13 11.01 2.74
N MET A 45 -15.41 9.95 3.17
CA MET A 45 -15.98 8.66 3.50
C MET A 45 -15.07 7.91 4.48
N THR A 46 -15.66 7.36 5.53
CA THR A 46 -14.98 6.43 6.45
C THR A 46 -14.85 5.04 5.84
N HIS A 47 -14.02 4.20 6.47
CA HIS A 47 -13.81 2.82 6.04
C HIS A 47 -15.11 1.98 6.10
N ASP A 48 -15.91 2.14 7.17
CA ASP A 48 -17.18 1.42 7.33
C ASP A 48 -18.21 1.86 6.28
N GLU A 49 -18.38 3.17 6.08
CA GLU A 49 -19.28 3.72 5.05
C GLU A 49 -18.90 3.24 3.66
N PHE A 50 -17.60 3.09 3.38
CA PHE A 50 -17.14 2.53 2.12
C PHE A 50 -17.63 1.10 1.90
N TYR A 51 -17.47 0.21 2.88
CA TYR A 51 -17.92 -1.18 2.71
C TYR A 51 -19.43 -1.32 2.67
N ASP A 52 -20.18 -0.53 3.44
CA ASP A 52 -21.63 -0.48 3.35
C ASP A 52 -22.10 -0.08 1.94
N LYS A 53 -21.47 0.94 1.40
CA LYS A 53 -21.74 1.43 0.05
C LYS A 53 -21.31 0.42 -1.03
N LEU A 54 -20.16 -0.23 -0.87
CA LEU A 54 -19.65 -1.25 -1.78
C LEU A 54 -20.61 -2.44 -1.90
N ARG A 55 -21.19 -2.91 -0.77
CA ARG A 55 -22.14 -4.04 -0.74
C ARG A 55 -23.44 -3.74 -1.50
N THR A 56 -23.85 -2.47 -1.52
CA THR A 56 -25.11 -2.03 -2.15
C THR A 56 -24.92 -1.47 -3.56
N ALA A 57 -23.69 -1.28 -4.02
CA ALA A 57 -23.36 -0.70 -5.31
C ALA A 57 -23.81 -1.59 -6.47
N LYS A 58 -24.71 -1.06 -7.33
CA LYS A 58 -25.17 -1.76 -8.55
C LYS A 58 -24.09 -1.84 -9.62
N VAL A 59 -23.20 -0.87 -9.64
CA VAL A 59 -22.05 -0.78 -10.57
C VAL A 59 -20.79 -0.82 -9.70
N HIS A 60 -19.85 -1.68 -10.08
CA HIS A 60 -18.58 -1.78 -9.37
C HIS A 60 -17.84 -0.44 -9.42
N PRO A 61 -17.45 0.14 -8.26
CA PRO A 61 -16.75 1.41 -8.23
C PRO A 61 -15.38 1.33 -8.88
N LYS A 62 -14.87 2.48 -9.29
CA LYS A 62 -13.51 2.65 -9.81
C LYS A 62 -12.68 3.46 -8.81
N THR A 63 -11.37 3.52 -9.03
CA THR A 63 -10.48 4.39 -8.25
C THR A 63 -9.73 5.33 -9.17
N SER A 64 -9.32 6.48 -8.66
CA SER A 64 -8.41 7.38 -9.34
C SER A 64 -7.36 7.93 -8.38
N GLN A 65 -6.23 8.35 -8.95
CA GLN A 65 -5.20 9.09 -8.21
C GLN A 65 -5.74 10.44 -7.71
N PRO A 66 -5.06 11.09 -6.76
CA PRO A 66 -5.34 12.47 -6.37
C PRO A 66 -5.27 13.41 -7.57
N ALA A 67 -6.03 14.49 -7.55
CA ALA A 67 -6.01 15.47 -8.63
C ALA A 67 -4.62 16.14 -8.71
N ILE A 68 -4.07 16.22 -9.92
CA ILE A 68 -2.74 16.83 -10.13
C ILE A 68 -2.68 18.28 -9.63
N GLY A 69 -3.78 19.02 -9.73
CA GLY A 69 -3.87 20.38 -9.20
C GLY A 69 -3.67 20.45 -7.68
N GLU A 70 -4.22 19.50 -6.92
CA GLU A 70 -4.02 19.42 -5.46
C GLU A 70 -2.54 19.16 -5.12
N MET A 71 -1.87 18.31 -5.89
CA MET A 71 -0.43 18.05 -5.71
C MET A 71 0.42 19.30 -6.02
N VAL A 72 0.08 20.03 -7.09
CA VAL A 72 0.76 21.27 -7.46
C VAL A 72 0.63 22.31 -6.34
N GLU A 73 -0.56 22.49 -5.83
CA GLU A 73 -0.81 23.45 -4.73
C GLU A 73 -0.11 23.02 -3.44
N LEU A 74 -0.08 21.72 -3.12
CA LEU A 74 0.70 21.21 -1.99
C LEU A 74 2.19 21.54 -2.15
N TYR A 75 2.79 21.26 -3.30
CA TYR A 75 4.23 21.50 -3.51
C TYR A 75 4.58 23.00 -3.53
N LYS A 76 3.73 23.85 -4.10
CA LYS A 76 3.88 25.32 -3.99
C LYS A 76 3.83 25.81 -2.54
N LYS A 77 2.88 25.26 -1.76
CA LYS A 77 2.75 25.57 -0.33
C LYS A 77 4.00 25.17 0.44
N LEU A 78 4.51 23.95 0.23
CA LEU A 78 5.73 23.46 0.88
C LEU A 78 6.93 24.36 0.56
N LYS A 79 7.08 24.75 -0.71
CA LYS A 79 8.12 25.71 -1.14
C LYS A 79 7.98 27.04 -0.41
N ALA A 80 6.77 27.58 -0.32
CA ALA A 80 6.49 28.86 0.36
C ALA A 80 6.73 28.78 1.88
N GLU A 81 6.52 27.61 2.50
CA GLU A 81 6.81 27.35 3.92
C GLU A 81 8.30 27.10 4.21
N GLY A 82 9.16 27.21 3.19
CA GLY A 82 10.61 27.10 3.31
C GLY A 82 11.13 25.66 3.46
N TYR A 83 10.42 24.67 2.92
CA TYR A 83 10.99 23.35 2.75
C TYR A 83 11.99 23.34 1.60
N ASP A 84 13.14 22.68 1.80
CA ASP A 84 14.20 22.57 0.79
C ASP A 84 13.83 21.54 -0.30
N CYS A 85 13.13 20.49 0.10
CA CYS A 85 12.66 19.42 -0.79
C CYS A 85 11.55 18.60 -0.13
N ALA A 86 10.94 17.70 -0.92
CA ALA A 86 10.08 16.66 -0.40
C ALA A 86 10.59 15.26 -0.80
N VAL A 87 10.30 14.25 0.04
CA VAL A 87 10.34 12.83 -0.32
C VAL A 87 8.91 12.35 -0.44
N ALA A 88 8.53 11.90 -1.62
CA ALA A 88 7.18 11.48 -1.95
C ALA A 88 7.18 10.00 -2.35
N VAL A 89 6.64 9.13 -1.48
CA VAL A 89 6.54 7.69 -1.72
C VAL A 89 5.11 7.35 -2.11
N HIS A 90 4.92 6.77 -3.28
CA HIS A 90 3.60 6.49 -3.85
C HIS A 90 3.40 5.02 -4.18
N THR A 91 2.11 4.62 -4.23
CA THR A 91 1.68 3.32 -4.75
C THR A 91 2.31 3.04 -6.12
N SER A 92 2.62 1.76 -6.37
CA SER A 92 3.23 1.29 -7.62
C SER A 92 2.65 1.99 -8.86
N SER A 93 3.55 2.45 -9.72
CA SER A 93 3.22 3.11 -10.99
C SER A 93 2.49 2.19 -11.99
N ASP A 94 2.59 0.87 -11.83
CA ASP A 94 1.81 -0.11 -12.59
C ASP A 94 0.34 -0.18 -12.13
N LEU A 95 0.01 0.34 -10.94
CA LEU A 95 -1.34 0.28 -10.36
C LEU A 95 -2.04 1.63 -10.32
N SER A 96 -1.29 2.71 -10.17
CA SER A 96 -1.83 4.07 -9.98
C SER A 96 -0.98 5.11 -10.69
N GLY A 97 -1.62 6.12 -11.27
CA GLY A 97 -0.92 7.27 -11.86
C GLY A 97 -0.38 8.27 -10.85
N THR A 98 -0.48 8.00 -9.53
CA THR A 98 -0.08 8.94 -8.47
C THR A 98 1.39 9.32 -8.56
N TYR A 99 2.27 8.35 -8.80
CA TYR A 99 3.70 8.59 -8.97
C TYR A 99 4.01 9.55 -10.13
N GLN A 100 3.47 9.31 -11.32
CA GLN A 100 3.67 10.18 -12.49
C GLN A 100 3.07 11.58 -12.26
N SER A 101 1.88 11.63 -11.63
CA SER A 101 1.24 12.90 -11.29
C SER A 101 2.07 13.72 -10.30
N SER A 102 2.70 13.05 -9.31
CA SER A 102 3.61 13.69 -8.35
C SER A 102 4.84 14.31 -9.03
N GLN A 103 5.47 13.58 -9.97
CA GLN A 103 6.60 14.10 -10.74
C GLN A 103 6.21 15.32 -11.58
N THR A 104 5.07 15.26 -12.27
CA THR A 104 4.56 16.37 -13.08
C THR A 104 4.21 17.58 -12.21
N ALA A 105 3.58 17.35 -11.05
CA ALA A 105 3.24 18.40 -10.10
C ALA A 105 4.50 19.10 -9.53
N ALA A 106 5.55 18.33 -9.25
CA ALA A 106 6.83 18.86 -8.78
C ALA A 106 7.46 19.83 -9.81
N GLN A 107 7.42 19.46 -11.09
CA GLN A 107 7.89 20.31 -12.19
C GLN A 107 7.05 21.59 -12.30
N LEU A 108 5.71 21.47 -12.28
CA LEU A 108 4.80 22.62 -12.37
C LEU A 108 4.91 23.58 -11.17
N ALA A 109 5.24 23.05 -9.99
CA ALA A 109 5.46 23.85 -8.77
C ALA A 109 6.88 24.42 -8.69
N ASP A 110 7.77 24.04 -9.59
CA ASP A 110 9.22 24.35 -9.52
C ASP A 110 9.77 24.05 -8.10
N PHE A 111 9.51 22.85 -7.61
CA PHE A 111 9.91 22.40 -6.28
C PHE A 111 10.63 21.05 -6.36
N LYS A 112 11.74 20.91 -5.61
CA LYS A 112 12.52 19.67 -5.60
C LYS A 112 11.79 18.58 -4.86
N VAL A 113 11.35 17.51 -5.58
CA VAL A 113 10.69 16.35 -5.00
C VAL A 113 11.43 15.09 -5.44
N TYR A 114 11.82 14.28 -4.47
CA TYR A 114 12.28 12.92 -4.68
C TYR A 114 11.05 12.01 -4.73
N SER A 115 10.47 11.85 -5.93
CA SER A 115 9.33 10.95 -6.12
C SER A 115 9.83 9.52 -6.25
N ILE A 116 9.32 8.64 -5.40
CA ILE A 116 9.70 7.22 -5.33
C ILE A 116 8.50 6.37 -5.70
N ASP A 117 8.67 5.53 -6.71
CA ASP A 117 7.76 4.44 -7.01
C ASP A 117 8.02 3.30 -6.03
N SER A 118 7.10 3.06 -5.12
CA SER A 118 7.27 1.99 -4.12
C SER A 118 7.28 0.59 -4.72
N LYS A 119 6.82 0.43 -5.98
CA LYS A 119 6.58 -0.85 -6.66
C LYS A 119 5.61 -1.78 -5.92
N ILE A 120 4.92 -1.24 -4.95
CA ILE A 120 4.01 -1.96 -4.06
C ILE A 120 2.91 -1.01 -3.56
N GLY A 121 2.34 -1.28 -2.43
CA GLY A 121 1.41 -0.44 -1.67
C GLY A 121 1.42 -0.86 -0.22
N SER A 122 0.48 -0.35 0.59
CA SER A 122 0.20 -0.87 1.92
C SER A 122 1.35 -0.66 2.93
N TYR A 123 1.49 -1.57 3.87
CA TYR A 123 2.48 -1.53 4.96
C TYR A 123 3.91 -1.16 4.53
N PRO A 124 4.50 -1.71 3.44
CA PRO A 124 5.86 -1.34 3.06
C PRO A 124 6.04 0.13 2.71
N MET A 125 5.04 0.77 2.10
CA MET A 125 5.09 2.22 1.84
C MET A 125 5.17 3.02 3.14
N GLY A 126 4.31 2.68 4.11
CA GLY A 126 4.35 3.32 5.43
C GLY A 126 5.68 3.08 6.14
N LYS A 127 6.27 1.88 6.00
CA LYS A 127 7.59 1.57 6.55
C LYS A 127 8.70 2.38 5.87
N MET A 128 8.69 2.54 4.56
CA MET A 128 9.63 3.39 3.81
C MET A 128 9.66 4.82 4.35
N ILE A 129 8.49 5.41 4.61
CA ILE A 129 8.39 6.75 5.20
C ILE A 129 8.94 6.78 6.63
N LYS A 130 8.57 5.81 7.47
CA LYS A 130 9.05 5.73 8.86
C LYS A 130 10.56 5.57 8.95
N ASP A 131 11.12 4.70 8.11
CA ASP A 131 12.56 4.46 8.07
C ASP A 131 13.30 5.69 7.53
N GLY A 132 12.78 6.32 6.47
CA GLY A 132 13.34 7.55 5.93
C GLY A 132 13.38 8.69 6.96
N ILE A 133 12.27 8.93 7.68
CA ILE A 133 12.22 9.91 8.78
C ILE A 133 13.25 9.58 9.86
N THR A 134 13.34 8.30 10.24
CA THR A 134 14.29 7.85 11.26
C THR A 134 15.74 8.09 10.84
N LEU A 135 16.07 7.93 9.56
CA LEU A 135 17.42 8.20 9.04
C LEU A 135 17.73 9.69 9.06
N VAL A 136 16.77 10.56 8.66
CA VAL A 136 16.91 12.01 8.76
C VAL A 136 17.14 12.45 10.21
N ASP A 137 16.36 11.91 11.15
CA ASP A 137 16.51 12.20 12.59
C ASP A 137 17.88 11.75 13.14
N LYS A 138 18.50 10.72 12.55
CA LYS A 138 19.86 10.27 12.85
C LYS A 138 20.96 11.08 12.17
N GLY A 139 20.61 12.05 11.33
CA GLY A 139 21.55 12.97 10.67
C GLY A 139 22.08 12.49 9.31
N HIS A 140 21.48 11.46 8.71
CA HIS A 140 21.83 11.06 7.33
C HIS A 140 21.43 12.14 6.33
N ASP A 141 22.19 12.27 5.26
CA ASP A 141 21.85 13.17 4.18
C ASP A 141 20.68 12.64 3.34
N ILE A 142 20.05 13.54 2.56
CA ILE A 142 18.85 13.18 1.81
C ILE A 142 19.12 12.17 0.71
N GLU A 143 20.30 12.20 0.13
CA GLU A 143 20.73 11.29 -0.92
C GLU A 143 20.87 9.86 -0.38
N GLU A 144 21.42 9.69 0.83
CA GLU A 144 21.50 8.40 1.54
C GLU A 144 20.10 7.89 1.90
N VAL A 145 19.22 8.77 2.38
CA VAL A 145 17.84 8.44 2.74
C VAL A 145 17.05 7.94 1.52
N VAL A 146 17.16 8.66 0.40
CA VAL A 146 16.49 8.27 -0.86
C VAL A 146 17.02 6.91 -1.35
N ALA A 147 18.35 6.73 -1.37
CA ALA A 147 18.97 5.45 -1.78
C ALA A 147 18.51 4.28 -0.88
N HIS A 148 18.38 4.50 0.42
CA HIS A 148 17.85 3.51 1.36
C HIS A 148 16.40 3.14 1.02
N ILE A 149 15.52 4.13 0.81
CA ILE A 149 14.13 3.88 0.47
C ILE A 149 14.01 3.15 -0.88
N GLU A 150 14.78 3.55 -1.89
CA GLU A 150 14.82 2.87 -3.19
C GLU A 150 15.27 1.39 -3.05
N LYS A 151 16.24 1.11 -2.18
CA LYS A 151 16.61 -0.27 -1.87
C LYS A 151 15.45 -1.05 -1.24
N MET A 152 14.68 -0.42 -0.34
CA MET A 152 13.51 -1.05 0.27
C MET A 152 12.45 -1.43 -0.77
N THR A 153 12.29 -0.70 -1.87
CA THR A 153 11.29 -1.03 -2.91
C THR A 153 11.52 -2.41 -3.53
N ASN A 154 12.78 -2.84 -3.62
CA ASN A 154 13.14 -4.16 -4.16
C ASN A 154 13.10 -5.28 -3.09
N ASN A 155 13.00 -4.91 -1.82
CA ASN A 155 12.99 -5.81 -0.67
C ASN A 155 11.59 -5.92 -0.02
N ALA A 156 10.61 -5.20 -0.54
CA ALA A 156 9.26 -5.19 -0.04
C ALA A 156 8.46 -6.40 -0.58
N GLU A 157 7.75 -7.07 0.30
CA GLU A 157 6.89 -8.20 -0.02
C GLU A 157 5.46 -7.95 0.45
N LEU A 158 4.52 -8.31 -0.40
CA LEU A 158 3.10 -8.30 -0.12
C LEU A 158 2.45 -9.45 -0.86
N SER A 159 1.90 -10.39 -0.12
CA SER A 159 1.13 -11.51 -0.67
C SER A 159 -0.25 -11.54 -0.02
N PHE A 160 -1.31 -11.66 -0.82
CA PHE A 160 -2.67 -11.64 -0.33
C PHE A 160 -3.56 -12.70 -1.01
N ILE A 161 -4.63 -13.04 -0.33
CA ILE A 161 -5.63 -14.02 -0.74
C ILE A 161 -6.92 -13.23 -1.00
N PRO A 162 -7.23 -12.88 -2.26
CA PRO A 162 -8.44 -12.13 -2.58
C PRO A 162 -9.68 -12.93 -2.26
N SER A 163 -10.69 -12.28 -1.70
CA SER A 163 -11.98 -12.90 -1.43
C SER A 163 -12.78 -13.14 -2.71
N SER A 164 -12.60 -12.28 -3.72
CA SER A 164 -13.31 -12.31 -5.00
C SER A 164 -12.36 -12.17 -6.18
N LEU A 165 -12.26 -13.23 -6.97
CA LEU A 165 -11.51 -13.21 -8.23
C LEU A 165 -12.20 -12.37 -9.31
N ASP A 166 -13.54 -12.25 -9.25
CA ASP A 166 -14.32 -11.44 -10.18
C ASP A 166 -14.03 -9.94 -9.98
N GLN A 167 -13.98 -9.48 -8.74
CA GLN A 167 -13.58 -8.09 -8.43
C GLN A 167 -12.15 -7.81 -8.85
N LEU A 168 -11.23 -8.70 -8.54
CA LEU A 168 -9.84 -8.60 -8.92
C LEU A 168 -9.67 -8.49 -10.45
N HIS A 169 -10.43 -9.28 -11.21
CA HIS A 169 -10.45 -9.23 -12.67
C HIS A 169 -11.04 -7.92 -13.20
N LYS A 170 -12.21 -7.52 -12.70
CA LYS A 170 -12.89 -6.27 -13.09
C LYS A 170 -12.04 -5.05 -12.81
N SER A 171 -11.16 -5.13 -11.82
CA SER A 171 -10.25 -4.05 -11.44
C SER A 171 -9.26 -3.67 -12.54
N GLY A 172 -8.90 -4.60 -13.43
CA GLY A 172 -7.91 -4.41 -14.49
C GLY A 172 -6.46 -4.22 -14.03
N ARG A 173 -6.15 -4.42 -12.72
CA ARG A 173 -4.80 -4.24 -12.13
C ARG A 173 -4.00 -5.52 -12.07
N VAL A 174 -4.58 -6.67 -12.42
CA VAL A 174 -3.88 -7.95 -12.43
C VAL A 174 -3.56 -8.37 -13.84
N SER A 175 -2.29 -8.61 -14.10
CA SER A 175 -1.79 -9.04 -15.41
C SER A 175 -2.26 -10.46 -15.75
N GLY A 176 -2.71 -10.68 -16.99
CA GLY A 176 -2.99 -12.03 -17.52
C GLY A 176 -4.31 -12.67 -17.08
N THR A 177 -5.23 -11.96 -16.44
CA THR A 177 -6.45 -12.52 -15.82
C THR A 177 -7.46 -13.14 -16.80
N LYS A 178 -7.51 -12.72 -18.07
CA LYS A 178 -8.49 -13.26 -19.06
C LYS A 178 -8.38 -14.77 -19.26
N ALA A 179 -7.19 -15.34 -19.16
CA ALA A 179 -6.95 -16.78 -19.30
C ALA A 179 -7.23 -17.59 -18.02
N PHE A 180 -7.43 -16.92 -16.88
CA PHE A 180 -7.46 -17.58 -15.55
C PHE A 180 -8.86 -17.84 -15.00
N LEU A 181 -9.90 -17.16 -15.52
CA LEU A 181 -11.25 -17.26 -14.95
C LEU A 181 -12.06 -18.48 -15.42
N SER A 182 -11.66 -19.13 -16.47
CA SER A 182 -12.29 -20.39 -16.88
C SER A 182 -11.85 -21.52 -15.94
N ASN A 183 -12.79 -22.07 -15.15
CA ASN A 183 -12.61 -23.24 -14.28
C ASN A 183 -12.08 -23.00 -12.84
N LEU A 184 -12.36 -21.87 -12.20
CA LEU A 184 -11.91 -21.59 -10.82
C LEU A 184 -12.99 -21.85 -9.73
N LEU A 185 -13.96 -22.71 -9.96
CA LEU A 185 -14.88 -23.14 -8.91
C LEU A 185 -14.09 -23.77 -7.74
N ASN A 186 -14.23 -23.19 -6.55
CA ASN A 186 -13.56 -23.63 -5.32
C ASN A 186 -12.02 -23.54 -5.32
N ILE A 187 -11.43 -22.63 -6.13
CA ILE A 187 -9.99 -22.34 -6.11
C ILE A 187 -9.76 -21.01 -5.42
N LYS A 188 -8.82 -21.00 -4.48
CA LYS A 188 -8.22 -19.79 -3.91
C LYS A 188 -6.91 -19.49 -4.64
N VAL A 189 -6.61 -18.22 -4.84
CA VAL A 189 -5.35 -17.80 -5.43
C VAL A 189 -4.55 -16.99 -4.42
N VAL A 190 -3.24 -17.14 -4.46
CA VAL A 190 -2.32 -16.23 -3.79
C VAL A 190 -1.79 -15.26 -4.84
N ILE A 191 -1.95 -14.00 -4.56
CA ILE A 191 -1.50 -12.88 -5.39
C ILE A 191 -0.31 -12.24 -4.69
N SER A 192 0.67 -11.78 -5.45
CA SER A 192 1.82 -11.06 -4.94
C SER A 192 2.26 -9.98 -5.91
N PHE A 193 3.32 -9.28 -5.58
CA PHE A 193 3.93 -8.27 -6.43
C PHE A 193 5.21 -8.81 -7.08
N ASP A 194 5.44 -8.42 -8.31
CA ASP A 194 6.67 -8.68 -9.05
C ASP A 194 7.04 -7.41 -9.83
N ASN A 195 8.08 -6.74 -9.38
CA ASN A 195 8.56 -5.49 -9.96
C ASN A 195 7.43 -4.46 -10.24
N GLY A 196 6.57 -4.22 -9.25
CA GLY A 196 5.45 -3.27 -9.33
C GLY A 196 4.13 -3.85 -9.83
N LYS A 197 4.15 -5.01 -10.49
CA LYS A 197 2.98 -5.64 -11.09
C LYS A 197 2.36 -6.67 -10.15
N VAL A 198 1.04 -6.70 -10.15
CA VAL A 198 0.29 -7.74 -9.44
C VAL A 198 0.28 -9.01 -10.27
N VAL A 199 0.78 -10.09 -9.68
CA VAL A 199 0.93 -11.40 -10.31
C VAL A 199 0.31 -12.51 -9.47
N MET A 200 -0.17 -13.56 -10.13
CA MET A 200 -0.61 -14.77 -9.44
C MET A 200 0.61 -15.63 -9.11
N LYS A 201 0.75 -16.03 -7.85
CA LYS A 201 1.85 -16.89 -7.37
C LYS A 201 1.42 -18.35 -7.23
N GLU A 202 0.21 -18.61 -6.70
CA GLU A 202 -0.20 -19.97 -6.37
C GLU A 202 -1.72 -20.15 -6.52
N LYS A 203 -2.15 -21.39 -6.79
CA LYS A 203 -3.55 -21.83 -6.83
C LYS A 203 -3.75 -22.99 -5.85
N VAL A 204 -4.66 -22.82 -4.91
CA VAL A 204 -4.95 -23.81 -3.88
C VAL A 204 -6.45 -24.02 -3.70
N ARG A 205 -6.87 -25.13 -3.07
CA ARG A 205 -8.29 -25.43 -2.90
C ARG A 205 -8.89 -25.02 -1.55
N ALA A 206 -8.08 -24.43 -0.64
CA ALA A 206 -8.55 -24.07 0.69
C ALA A 206 -7.82 -22.83 1.22
N ASP A 207 -8.52 -21.99 1.97
CA ASP A 207 -7.94 -20.79 2.61
C ASP A 207 -6.74 -21.13 3.51
N LYS A 208 -6.85 -22.20 4.30
CA LYS A 208 -5.74 -22.68 5.16
C LYS A 208 -4.47 -22.98 4.36
N ARG A 209 -4.61 -23.54 3.15
CA ARG A 209 -3.45 -23.81 2.27
C ARG A 209 -2.87 -22.53 1.68
N ALA A 210 -3.73 -21.55 1.36
CA ALA A 210 -3.29 -20.27 0.88
C ALA A 210 -2.52 -19.50 1.96
N LYS A 211 -3.06 -19.42 3.19
CA LYS A 211 -2.36 -18.83 4.34
C LYS A 211 -1.04 -19.53 4.63
N LYS A 212 -1.04 -20.88 4.64
CA LYS A 212 0.20 -21.65 4.82
C LYS A 212 1.25 -21.30 3.76
N TYR A 213 0.86 -21.22 2.49
CA TYR A 213 1.78 -20.85 1.40
C TYR A 213 2.42 -19.47 1.65
N VAL A 214 1.61 -18.47 2.01
CA VAL A 214 2.12 -17.12 2.30
C VAL A 214 3.02 -17.12 3.54
N THR A 215 2.67 -17.86 4.59
CA THR A 215 3.52 -18.03 5.77
C THR A 215 4.83 -18.74 5.44
N ASP A 216 4.81 -19.73 4.53
CA ASP A 216 6.02 -20.41 4.06
C ASP A 216 6.94 -19.45 3.28
N LEU A 217 6.40 -18.49 2.52
CA LEU A 217 7.20 -17.42 1.88
C LEU A 217 7.91 -16.58 2.93
N LEU A 218 7.20 -16.10 3.95
CA LEU A 218 7.78 -15.36 5.06
C LEU A 218 8.89 -16.17 5.75
N ARG A 219 8.62 -17.42 6.09
CA ARG A 219 9.59 -18.33 6.74
C ARG A 219 10.86 -18.50 5.92
N ASN A 220 10.73 -18.56 4.59
CA ASN A 220 11.87 -18.68 3.70
C ASN A 220 12.69 -17.38 3.64
N ASP A 221 12.03 -16.24 3.59
CA ASP A 221 12.71 -14.94 3.62
C ASP A 221 13.43 -14.69 4.94
N MET A 222 12.86 -15.10 6.08
CA MET A 222 13.47 -14.99 7.41
C MET A 222 14.77 -15.82 7.56
N LYS A 223 15.03 -16.80 6.69
CA LYS A 223 16.31 -17.54 6.69
C LYS A 223 17.46 -16.70 6.15
N ASN A 224 17.17 -15.70 5.31
CA ASN A 224 18.15 -14.94 4.54
C ASN A 224 18.11 -13.43 4.84
N ALA A 225 17.13 -12.96 5.62
CA ALA A 225 16.95 -11.55 5.97
C ALA A 225 16.49 -11.39 7.43
N ASP A 226 16.89 -10.29 8.04
CA ASP A 226 16.48 -9.96 9.42
C ASP A 226 15.11 -9.26 9.41
N ILE A 227 14.03 -10.05 9.43
CA ILE A 227 12.66 -9.57 9.46
C ILE A 227 12.16 -9.55 10.91
N LYS A 228 11.98 -8.35 11.47
CA LYS A 228 11.51 -8.15 12.85
C LYS A 228 10.04 -7.78 12.95
N GLU A 229 9.47 -7.26 11.87
CA GLU A 229 8.10 -6.78 11.86
C GLU A 229 7.40 -7.21 10.56
N VAL A 230 6.18 -7.69 10.70
CA VAL A 230 5.29 -8.04 9.58
C VAL A 230 3.90 -7.45 9.81
N ALA A 231 3.14 -7.26 8.75
CA ALA A 231 1.76 -6.85 8.84
C ALA A 231 0.83 -7.92 8.25
N VAL A 232 -0.16 -8.35 9.04
CA VAL A 232 -1.36 -9.00 8.51
C VAL A 232 -2.27 -7.89 8.01
N ILE A 233 -2.56 -7.90 6.73
CA ILE A 233 -3.43 -6.92 6.08
C ILE A 233 -4.79 -7.52 5.79
N ASN A 234 -5.84 -6.70 5.84
CA ASN A 234 -7.19 -7.19 5.55
C ASN A 234 -8.10 -6.12 4.93
N CYS A 235 -9.13 -6.57 4.19
CA CYS A 235 -10.24 -5.76 3.70
C CYS A 235 -11.49 -6.11 4.50
N ASN A 236 -11.76 -5.37 5.59
CA ASN A 236 -12.92 -5.57 6.47
C ASN A 236 -13.08 -7.04 6.93
N ASN A 237 -11.97 -7.65 7.36
CA ASN A 237 -11.92 -9.03 7.82
C ASN A 237 -11.01 -9.18 9.05
N ASP A 238 -11.21 -8.30 10.03
CA ASP A 238 -10.35 -8.20 11.22
C ASP A 238 -10.29 -9.51 12.01
N LYS A 239 -11.42 -10.22 12.12
CA LYS A 239 -11.48 -11.49 12.86
C LYS A 239 -10.50 -12.53 12.28
N ASP A 240 -10.48 -12.68 10.97
CA ASP A 240 -9.60 -13.62 10.29
C ASP A 240 -8.13 -13.16 10.33
N ALA A 241 -7.92 -11.85 10.21
CA ALA A 241 -6.59 -11.24 10.33
C ALA A 241 -6.01 -11.40 11.75
N GLN A 242 -6.80 -11.20 12.80
CA GLN A 242 -6.40 -11.43 14.19
C GLN A 242 -6.05 -12.91 14.43
N SER A 243 -6.87 -13.83 13.93
CA SER A 243 -6.57 -15.27 14.03
C SER A 243 -5.23 -15.62 13.36
N TRP A 244 -4.97 -15.06 12.18
CA TRP A 244 -3.70 -15.30 11.48
C TRP A 244 -2.50 -14.68 12.22
N ARG A 245 -2.68 -13.48 12.81
CA ARG A 245 -1.67 -12.89 13.70
C ARG A 245 -1.31 -13.83 14.84
N ASP A 246 -2.32 -14.40 15.50
CA ASP A 246 -2.11 -15.27 16.66
C ASP A 246 -1.39 -16.56 16.26
N GLU A 247 -1.72 -17.14 15.09
CA GLU A 247 -1.00 -18.27 14.51
C GLU A 247 0.48 -17.92 14.23
N LEU A 248 0.75 -16.72 13.67
CA LEU A 248 2.11 -16.26 13.41
C LEU A 248 2.91 -16.06 14.70
N LEU A 249 2.31 -15.50 15.75
CA LEU A 249 2.98 -15.32 17.05
C LEU A 249 3.27 -16.64 17.77
N GLN A 250 2.44 -17.68 17.55
CA GLN A 250 2.75 -19.03 18.05
C GLN A 250 3.96 -19.64 17.34
N GLU A 251 4.11 -19.41 16.05
CA GLU A 251 5.23 -19.96 15.26
C GLU A 251 6.49 -19.09 15.36
N PHE A 252 6.36 -17.78 15.45
CA PHE A 252 7.44 -16.79 15.48
C PHE A 252 7.28 -15.83 16.66
N PRO A 253 7.57 -16.27 17.91
CA PRO A 253 7.28 -15.49 19.13
C PRO A 253 8.01 -14.14 19.20
N GLU A 254 9.17 -14.01 18.54
CA GLU A 254 9.97 -12.79 18.53
C GLU A 254 9.52 -11.78 17.46
N LEU A 255 8.57 -12.16 16.60
CA LEU A 255 8.13 -11.33 15.51
C LEU A 255 7.10 -10.31 16.01
N LYS A 256 7.31 -9.04 15.68
CA LYS A 256 6.25 -8.04 15.85
C LYS A 256 5.24 -8.14 14.73
N VAL A 257 4.00 -8.54 15.05
CA VAL A 257 2.95 -8.73 14.07
C VAL A 257 1.89 -7.63 14.24
N LEU A 258 1.76 -6.79 13.22
CA LEU A 258 0.73 -5.77 13.11
C LEU A 258 -0.52 -6.34 12.43
N VAL A 259 -1.71 -5.82 12.73
CA VAL A 259 -2.93 -6.04 11.94
C VAL A 259 -3.37 -4.69 11.41
N LEU A 260 -3.44 -4.57 10.09
CA LEU A 260 -3.73 -3.31 9.42
C LEU A 260 -4.88 -3.48 8.42
N PRO A 261 -5.90 -2.61 8.45
CA PRO A 261 -6.88 -2.56 7.38
C PRO A 261 -6.21 -2.04 6.11
N LEU A 262 -6.51 -2.66 4.97
CA LEU A 262 -6.13 -2.11 3.67
C LEU A 262 -6.95 -0.86 3.35
N SER A 263 -6.37 0.05 2.59
CA SER A 263 -7.09 1.23 2.13
C SER A 263 -8.35 0.85 1.36
N ALA A 264 -9.39 1.67 1.46
CA ALA A 264 -10.65 1.45 0.77
C ALA A 264 -10.46 1.37 -0.76
N CYS A 265 -9.55 2.18 -1.31
CA CYS A 265 -9.16 2.10 -2.71
C CYS A 265 -8.60 0.73 -3.09
N VAL A 266 -7.79 0.09 -2.23
CA VAL A 266 -7.34 -1.28 -2.44
C VAL A 266 -8.50 -2.26 -2.28
N GLY A 267 -9.41 -2.00 -1.34
CA GLY A 267 -10.64 -2.78 -1.12
C GLY A 267 -11.54 -2.87 -2.36
N VAL A 268 -11.62 -1.78 -3.17
CA VAL A 268 -12.32 -1.80 -4.48
C VAL A 268 -11.76 -2.90 -5.38
N HIS A 269 -10.46 -3.12 -5.38
CA HIS A 269 -9.79 -4.04 -6.31
C HIS A 269 -9.65 -5.47 -5.76
N ALA A 270 -9.34 -5.60 -4.47
CA ALA A 270 -9.08 -6.88 -3.82
C ALA A 270 -10.37 -7.56 -3.31
N GLY A 271 -11.37 -6.76 -2.97
CA GLY A 271 -12.66 -7.21 -2.42
C GLY A 271 -12.69 -7.34 -0.90
N GLU A 272 -13.86 -7.09 -0.32
CA GLU A 272 -14.13 -7.30 1.10
C GLU A 272 -13.88 -8.77 1.48
N GLY A 273 -13.23 -9.01 2.62
CA GLY A 273 -12.84 -10.35 3.08
C GLY A 273 -11.43 -10.79 2.67
N THR A 274 -10.73 -10.01 1.84
CA THR A 274 -9.32 -10.26 1.50
C THR A 274 -8.43 -10.20 2.74
N THR A 275 -7.46 -11.11 2.83
CA THR A 275 -6.39 -11.09 3.86
C THR A 275 -5.03 -11.36 3.22
N GLY A 276 -3.96 -10.92 3.86
CA GLY A 276 -2.60 -11.12 3.36
C GLY A 276 -1.52 -10.85 4.39
N LEU A 277 -0.27 -11.11 4.01
CA LEU A 277 0.93 -10.73 4.77
C LEU A 277 1.79 -9.78 3.97
N SER A 278 2.45 -8.89 4.69
CA SER A 278 3.40 -7.95 4.11
C SER A 278 4.60 -7.74 5.04
N TRP A 279 5.80 -7.68 4.47
CA TRP A 279 7.05 -7.43 5.19
C TRP A 279 8.08 -6.75 4.30
N VAL A 280 9.17 -6.30 4.91
CA VAL A 280 10.34 -5.78 4.19
C VAL A 280 11.57 -6.55 4.65
N LYS A 281 12.36 -7.05 3.70
CA LYS A 281 13.66 -7.71 3.96
C LYS A 281 14.71 -6.64 4.22
N CYS A 282 15.26 -6.62 5.43
CA CYS A 282 16.29 -5.67 5.85
C CYS A 282 17.71 -6.23 5.67
#